data_ac79e08e7d13ad9b5e7b1d8229157c0e
#
_entry.id   ac79e08e7d13ad9b5e7b1d8229157c0e
#
_cell.length_a   1.000
_cell.length_b   1.000
_cell.length_c   1.000
_cell.angle_alpha   90.00
_cell.angle_beta   90.00
_cell.angle_gamma   90.00
#
_symmetry.space_group_name_H-M   'P 1'
#
loop_
_entity.id
_entity.type
_entity.pdbx_description
1 polymer ?
#
loop_
_entity_poly.entity_id
_entity_poly.type
_entity_poly.pdbx_seq_one_letter_code
_entity_poly.pdbx_strand_id
1 'polypeptide(L)'
;MNMRSKERKIALHPAHIEGWGRFRSGVAYIAHPELERHFSEILSEYGSEHLLAIGDRRSYGDACLNTDNIAIASERFDHAIEFDTQNGVITCEAGITIQSIAETILPKGWFLPVT
;
A
#
# COMPACT_ATOMS: atom_id res chain seq x y z
N MET A 1 24.38 -6.17 18.33
CA MET A 1 23.01 -6.52 17.93
C MET A 1 22.03 -5.49 18.45
N ASN A 2 21.07 -5.15 17.65
CA ASN A 2 20.04 -4.20 18.03
C ASN A 2 18.93 -4.91 18.83
N MET A 3 18.76 -4.53 20.09
CA MET A 3 17.70 -5.07 20.95
C MET A 3 16.30 -4.85 20.36
N ARG A 4 16.11 -3.74 19.66
CA ARG A 4 14.83 -3.40 19.01
C ARG A 4 14.36 -4.48 18.04
N SER A 5 15.28 -5.12 17.32
CA SER A 5 14.89 -6.14 16.34
C SER A 5 14.20 -7.35 16.95
N LYS A 6 14.48 -7.66 18.23
CA LYS A 6 13.82 -8.75 18.95
C LYS A 6 12.43 -8.38 19.46
N GLU A 7 12.19 -7.08 19.65
CA GLU A 7 10.93 -6.57 20.20
C GLU A 7 9.94 -6.15 19.13
N ARG A 8 10.37 -6.16 17.87
CA ARG A 8 9.54 -5.70 16.76
C ARG A 8 8.40 -6.67 16.50
N LYS A 9 7.17 -6.15 16.55
CA LYS A 9 5.96 -6.92 16.28
C LYS A 9 5.69 -7.09 14.80
N ILE A 10 6.11 -6.12 13.99
CA ILE A 10 5.91 -6.12 12.54
C ILE A 10 7.23 -6.48 11.87
N ALA A 11 7.20 -7.57 11.12
CA ALA A 11 8.37 -8.02 10.37
C ALA A 11 8.58 -7.16 9.13
N LEU A 12 9.85 -6.90 8.82
CA LEU A 12 10.26 -6.24 7.58
C LEU A 12 10.91 -7.26 6.67
N HIS A 13 10.59 -7.19 5.40
CA HIS A 13 11.14 -8.08 4.39
C HIS A 13 11.88 -7.27 3.31
N PRO A 14 13.16 -7.56 3.03
CA PRO A 14 13.85 -6.89 1.95
C PRO A 14 13.26 -7.31 0.61
N ALA A 15 13.05 -6.35 -0.27
CA ALA A 15 12.53 -6.61 -1.60
C ALA A 15 13.09 -5.61 -2.61
N HIS A 16 13.30 -6.10 -3.83
CA HIS A 16 13.63 -5.25 -4.96
C HIS A 16 12.35 -4.58 -5.46
N ILE A 17 12.36 -3.26 -5.54
CA ILE A 17 11.21 -2.48 -5.99
C ILE A 17 11.58 -1.66 -7.20
N GLU A 18 10.72 -1.67 -8.20
CA GLU A 18 10.82 -0.79 -9.35
C GLU A 18 9.45 -0.24 -9.73
N GLY A 19 9.40 0.98 -10.25
CA GLY A 19 8.18 1.56 -10.76
C GLY A 19 7.81 0.98 -12.12
N TRP A 20 6.58 1.28 -12.56
CA TRP A 20 6.13 0.92 -13.89
C TRP A 20 7.02 1.59 -14.92
N GLY A 21 7.46 0.85 -15.93
CA GLY A 21 8.41 1.34 -16.91
C GLY A 21 9.87 1.11 -16.56
N ARG A 22 10.14 0.63 -15.35
CA ARG A 22 11.48 0.22 -14.90
C ARG A 22 12.55 1.29 -15.02
N PHE A 23 12.15 2.56 -14.84
CA PHE A 23 13.09 3.67 -14.96
C PHE A 23 14.16 3.61 -13.85
N ARG A 24 13.73 3.29 -12.63
CA ARG A 24 14.64 3.12 -11.48
C ARG A 24 14.17 1.94 -10.65
N SER A 25 15.12 1.36 -9.94
CA SER A 25 14.84 0.28 -9.01
C SER A 25 15.73 0.40 -7.78
N GLY A 26 15.37 -0.29 -6.73
CA GLY A 26 16.16 -0.33 -5.50
C GLY A 26 15.63 -1.39 -4.56
N VAL A 27 16.36 -1.60 -3.46
CA VAL A 27 15.94 -2.51 -2.39
C VAL A 27 15.35 -1.68 -1.25
N ALA A 28 14.19 -2.08 -0.78
CA ALA A 28 13.57 -1.51 0.41
C ALA A 28 13.18 -2.63 1.37
N TYR A 29 12.95 -2.27 2.62
CA TYR A 29 12.46 -3.19 3.63
C TYR A 29 10.96 -2.98 3.78
N ILE A 30 10.18 -4.00 3.44
CA ILE A 30 8.73 -3.86 3.29
C ILE A 30 7.99 -4.42 4.50
N ALA A 31 7.11 -3.62 5.09
CA ALA A 31 6.10 -4.06 6.04
C ALA A 31 4.79 -4.33 5.28
N HIS A 32 4.13 -5.43 5.62
CA HIS A 32 2.85 -5.84 5.03
C HIS A 32 1.75 -5.85 6.11
N PRO A 33 1.21 -4.69 6.48
CA PRO A 33 0.14 -4.65 7.48
C PRO A 33 -1.14 -5.31 6.94
N GLU A 34 -1.86 -5.99 7.84
CA GLU A 34 -3.12 -6.68 7.51
C GLU A 34 -4.30 -6.10 8.29
N LEU A 35 -4.02 -5.43 9.41
CA LEU A 35 -5.04 -4.83 10.26
C LEU A 35 -4.72 -3.36 10.47
N GLU A 36 -5.76 -2.56 10.66
CA GLU A 36 -5.61 -1.12 10.87
C GLU A 36 -4.63 -0.79 12.01
N ARG A 37 -4.69 -1.53 13.10
CA ARG A 37 -3.77 -1.33 14.23
C ARG A 37 -2.29 -1.53 13.86
N HIS A 38 -2.02 -2.30 12.82
CA HIS A 38 -0.63 -2.53 12.36
C HIS A 38 0.02 -1.25 11.87
N PHE A 39 -0.74 -0.32 11.30
CA PHE A 39 -0.21 0.98 10.89
C PHE A 39 0.26 1.78 12.09
N SER A 40 -0.53 1.81 13.17
CA SER A 40 -0.13 2.47 14.41
C SER A 40 1.10 1.84 15.01
N GLU A 41 1.20 0.51 14.98
CA GLU A 41 2.36 -0.21 15.46
C GLU A 41 3.61 0.09 14.63
N ILE A 42 3.48 0.17 13.30
CA ILE A 42 4.59 0.52 12.41
C ILE A 42 5.06 1.94 12.70
N LEU A 43 4.14 2.89 12.80
CA LEU A 43 4.48 4.28 13.10
C LEU A 43 5.14 4.43 14.47
N SER A 44 4.69 3.68 15.45
CA SER A 44 5.26 3.69 16.79
C SER A 44 6.67 3.11 16.81
N GLU A 45 6.90 2.03 16.09
CA GLU A 45 8.16 1.29 16.09
C GLU A 45 9.21 1.90 15.16
N TYR A 46 8.78 2.42 14.00
CA TYR A 46 9.68 2.90 12.95
C TYR A 46 9.49 4.37 12.60
N GLY A 47 8.70 5.11 13.38
CA GLY A 47 8.32 6.49 13.04
C GLY A 47 9.48 7.49 12.95
N SER A 48 10.63 7.17 13.52
CA SER A 48 11.84 7.99 13.41
C SER A 48 12.63 7.74 12.12
N GLU A 49 12.24 6.75 11.34
CA GLU A 49 12.89 6.37 10.11
C GLU A 49 12.10 6.92 8.90
N HIS A 50 12.71 6.86 7.72
CA HIS A 50 12.06 7.31 6.50
C HIS A 50 11.06 6.24 6.02
N LEU A 51 9.78 6.55 6.09
CA LEU A 51 8.69 5.66 5.71
C LEU A 51 8.04 6.15 4.42
N LEU A 52 7.69 5.21 3.54
CA LEU A 52 6.94 5.48 2.32
C LEU A 52 5.83 4.46 2.18
N ALA A 53 4.59 4.93 2.05
CA ALA A 53 3.47 4.06 1.72
C ALA A 53 3.49 3.73 0.23
N ILE A 54 3.34 2.46 -0.10
CA ILE A 54 3.31 2.00 -1.49
C ILE A 54 2.05 1.18 -1.76
N GLY A 55 1.52 1.32 -2.97
CA GLY A 55 0.41 0.52 -3.47
C GLY A 55 0.90 -0.58 -4.41
N ASP A 56 0.29 -0.69 -5.59
CA ASP A 56 0.60 -1.74 -6.57
C ASP A 56 1.84 -1.42 -7.43
N ARG A 57 2.58 -0.39 -7.10
CA ARG A 57 3.85 -0.01 -7.74
C ARG A 57 3.73 0.24 -9.25
N ARG A 58 2.59 0.80 -9.66
CA ARG A 58 2.30 1.14 -11.06
C ARG A 58 2.63 2.59 -11.39
N SER A 59 3.17 3.33 -10.43
CA SER A 59 3.60 4.72 -10.64
C SER A 59 4.85 4.78 -11.51
N TYR A 60 4.96 5.87 -12.25
CA TYR A 60 6.13 6.13 -13.08
C TYR A 60 7.33 6.60 -12.25
N GLY A 61 8.52 6.44 -12.82
CA GLY A 61 9.76 6.93 -12.21
C GLY A 61 10.06 6.24 -10.89
N ASP A 62 10.43 7.05 -9.92
CA ASP A 62 10.87 6.60 -8.60
C ASP A 62 9.85 6.84 -7.47
N ALA A 63 8.59 7.11 -7.82
CA ALA A 63 7.57 7.45 -6.83
C ALA A 63 7.36 6.36 -5.77
N CYS A 64 7.57 5.10 -6.11
CA CYS A 64 7.42 3.98 -5.16
C CYS A 64 8.75 3.53 -4.54
N LEU A 65 9.84 4.23 -4.80
CA LEU A 65 11.17 3.84 -4.31
C LEU A 65 11.49 4.52 -2.99
N ASN A 66 12.00 3.75 -2.05
CA ASN A 66 12.50 4.23 -0.77
C ASN A 66 13.73 3.41 -0.42
N THR A 67 14.73 3.50 -1.29
CA THR A 67 15.94 2.67 -1.26
C THR A 67 16.60 2.69 0.11
N ASP A 68 16.92 1.52 0.63
CA ASP A 68 17.53 1.28 1.94
C ASP A 68 16.68 1.73 3.14
N ASN A 69 15.43 2.11 2.90
CA ASN A 69 14.50 2.53 3.94
C ASN A 69 13.27 1.60 3.99
N ILE A 70 12.23 2.02 4.68
CA ILE A 70 11.05 1.19 4.95
C ILE A 70 9.90 1.62 4.04
N ALA A 71 9.32 0.65 3.35
CA ALA A 71 8.08 0.82 2.60
C ALA A 71 6.94 0.11 3.33
N ILE A 72 5.78 0.75 3.39
CA ILE A 72 4.57 0.17 3.98
C ILE A 72 3.65 -0.19 2.82
N ALA A 73 3.49 -1.49 2.58
CA ALA A 73 2.65 -1.98 1.49
C ALA A 73 1.19 -2.05 1.93
N SER A 74 0.30 -1.43 1.16
CA SER A 74 -1.13 -1.40 1.45
C SER A 74 -1.93 -2.51 0.76
N GLU A 75 -1.28 -3.42 0.07
CA GLU A 75 -1.91 -4.42 -0.79
C GLU A 75 -2.92 -5.34 -0.08
N ARG A 76 -2.75 -5.56 1.23
CA ARG A 76 -3.66 -6.39 2.02
C ARG A 76 -4.88 -5.62 2.53
N PHE A 77 -4.93 -4.30 2.32
CA PHE A 77 -6.07 -3.45 2.56
C PHE A 77 -6.81 -3.21 1.25
N ASP A 78 -7.50 -4.22 0.77
CA ASP A 78 -8.07 -4.25 -0.57
C ASP A 78 -9.60 -4.37 -0.60
N HIS A 79 -10.27 -4.03 0.51
CA HIS A 79 -11.72 -4.18 0.62
C HIS A 79 -12.47 -2.92 0.22
N ALA A 80 -13.58 -3.12 -0.47
CA ALA A 80 -14.62 -2.10 -0.60
C ALA A 80 -15.46 -2.11 0.67
N ILE A 81 -15.60 -0.96 1.33
CA ILE A 81 -16.31 -0.83 2.60
C ILE A 81 -17.77 -0.54 2.37
N GLU A 82 -18.07 0.43 1.51
CA GLU A 82 -19.42 0.88 1.21
C GLU A 82 -19.49 1.42 -0.20
N PHE A 83 -20.60 1.18 -0.86
CA PHE A 83 -20.89 1.79 -2.16
C PHE A 83 -22.29 2.41 -2.16
N ASP A 84 -22.33 3.74 -2.20
CA ASP A 84 -23.56 4.50 -2.39
C ASP A 84 -23.92 4.50 -3.88
N THR A 85 -24.85 3.63 -4.26
CA THR A 85 -25.26 3.46 -5.65
C THR A 85 -26.09 4.61 -6.19
N GLN A 86 -26.66 5.45 -5.32
CA GLN A 86 -27.45 6.61 -5.75
C GLN A 86 -26.57 7.77 -6.15
N ASN A 87 -25.52 8.03 -5.38
CA ASN A 87 -24.63 9.15 -5.59
C ASN A 87 -23.32 8.76 -6.29
N GLY A 88 -23.07 7.47 -6.48
CA GLY A 88 -21.85 6.99 -7.12
C GLY A 88 -20.59 7.21 -6.28
N VAL A 89 -20.68 7.01 -4.97
CA VAL A 89 -19.57 7.18 -4.03
C VAL A 89 -19.19 5.83 -3.45
N ILE A 90 -17.94 5.44 -3.63
CA ILE A 90 -17.39 4.23 -3.02
C ILE A 90 -16.38 4.59 -1.93
N THR A 91 -16.51 3.94 -0.79
CA THR A 91 -15.55 4.00 0.31
C THR A 91 -14.79 2.69 0.33
N CYS A 92 -13.47 2.77 0.28
CA CYS A 92 -12.66 1.56 0.20
C CYS A 92 -11.33 1.75 0.93
N GLU A 93 -10.64 0.63 1.15
CA GLU A 93 -9.31 0.63 1.72
C GLU A 93 -8.28 1.03 0.68
N ALA A 94 -7.15 1.58 1.16
CA ALA A 94 -6.14 2.21 0.30
C ALA A 94 -5.39 1.26 -0.64
N GLY A 95 -5.44 -0.04 -0.38
CA GLY A 95 -4.76 -1.04 -1.20
C GLY A 95 -5.64 -1.65 -2.29
N ILE A 96 -6.90 -1.20 -2.41
CA ILE A 96 -7.78 -1.70 -3.46
C ILE A 96 -7.28 -1.24 -4.83
N THR A 97 -7.35 -2.10 -5.83
CA THR A 97 -6.97 -1.74 -7.19
C THR A 97 -8.12 -1.09 -7.94
N ILE A 98 -7.81 -0.29 -8.96
CA ILE A 98 -8.82 0.28 -9.85
C ILE A 98 -9.62 -0.83 -10.52
N GLN A 99 -8.99 -1.94 -10.88
CA GLN A 99 -9.68 -3.10 -11.43
C GLN A 99 -10.71 -3.65 -10.47
N SER A 100 -10.37 -3.81 -9.20
CA SER A 100 -11.31 -4.32 -8.18
C SER A 100 -12.48 -3.35 -7.97
N ILE A 101 -12.23 -2.06 -8.00
CA ILE A 101 -13.28 -1.05 -7.93
C ILE A 101 -14.22 -1.21 -9.14
N ALA A 102 -13.67 -1.28 -10.34
CA ALA A 102 -14.47 -1.43 -11.56
C ALA A 102 -15.35 -2.69 -11.50
N GLU A 103 -14.78 -3.81 -11.10
CA GLU A 103 -15.53 -5.07 -10.96
C GLU A 103 -16.67 -4.97 -9.94
N THR A 104 -16.49 -4.16 -8.90
CA THR A 104 -17.51 -3.94 -7.87
C THR A 104 -18.64 -3.06 -8.36
N ILE A 105 -18.34 -1.99 -9.09
CA ILE A 105 -19.34 -0.97 -9.44
C ILE A 105 -20.04 -1.19 -10.78
N LEU A 106 -19.38 -1.85 -11.74
CA LEU A 106 -19.97 -2.10 -13.06
C LEU A 106 -21.31 -2.83 -13.00
N PRO A 107 -21.49 -3.91 -12.21
CA PRO A 107 -22.77 -4.60 -12.12
C PRO A 107 -23.89 -3.72 -11.56
N LYS A 108 -23.55 -2.62 -10.92
CA LYS A 108 -24.49 -1.67 -10.32
C LYS A 108 -24.76 -0.44 -11.20
N GLY A 109 -24.25 -0.47 -12.43
CA GLY A 109 -24.50 0.58 -13.40
C GLY A 109 -23.55 1.78 -13.35
N TRP A 110 -22.43 1.65 -12.67
CA TRP A 110 -21.44 2.70 -12.56
C TRP A 110 -20.12 2.32 -13.20
N PHE A 111 -19.33 3.30 -13.61
CA PHE A 111 -17.98 3.06 -14.09
C PHE A 111 -17.07 4.25 -13.70
N LEU A 112 -15.76 3.97 -13.66
CA LEU A 112 -14.77 5.00 -13.41
C LEU A 112 -14.44 5.75 -14.69
N PRO A 113 -14.32 7.10 -14.65
CA PRO A 113 -13.92 7.88 -15.84
C PRO A 113 -12.42 7.82 -16.09
N VAL A 114 -11.71 6.86 -15.51
CA VAL A 114 -10.27 6.66 -15.64
C VAL A 114 -10.00 5.22 -16.05
N THR A 115 -8.89 5.01 -16.71
CA THR A 115 -8.46 3.68 -17.16
C THR A 115 -7.14 3.28 -16.56
#